data_33a5c8ec768c77a04582d23251850cb1
#
_entry.id   33a5c8ec768c77a04582d23251850cb1
#
_cell.length_a   1.000
_cell.length_b   1.000
_cell.length_c   1.000
_cell.angle_alpha   90.00
_cell.angle_beta   90.00
_cell.angle_gamma   90.00
#
_symmetry.space_group_name_H-M   'P 1'
#
loop_
_entity.id
_entity.type
_entity.pdbx_description
1 polymer ?
#
loop_
_entity_poly.entity_id
_entity_poly.type
_entity_poly.pdbx_seq_one_letter_code
_entity_poly.pdbx_strand_id
1 'polypeptide(L)'
;IQDWARERAALNIRKSTNKQQRHPYEPCYLYESSIQPLEKFPIRGIIWYQGESNTHNMEAHEKLFHLLTKNWRENWAEELPFYYVQLSSIDRPSWPWFRDSQRRMLQSIPNSGMAVSSDHGDSLDVHPRHKREIGERLAHWALNKTYGHEILPSGPLYRSVIFKGSTCLLYTSPSP
;
A
#
# COMPACT_ATOMS: atom_id res chain seq x y z
N ILE A 1 14.83 1.34 -8.58
CA ILE A 1 15.28 -0.05 -8.36
C ILE A 1 16.67 -0.01 -7.78
N GLN A 2 16.92 -0.74 -6.70
CA GLN A 2 18.22 -0.82 -6.04
C GLN A 2 19.25 -1.53 -6.94
N ASP A 3 20.51 -1.10 -6.88
CA ASP A 3 21.56 -1.61 -7.76
C ASP A 3 21.75 -3.12 -7.62
N TRP A 4 21.73 -3.68 -6.40
CA TRP A 4 21.78 -5.12 -6.17
C TRP A 4 20.66 -5.90 -6.89
N ALA A 5 19.46 -5.33 -7.00
CA ALA A 5 18.34 -5.98 -7.69
C ALA A 5 18.57 -5.99 -9.21
N ARG A 6 19.12 -4.90 -9.75
CA ARG A 6 19.51 -4.80 -11.17
C ARG A 6 20.61 -5.79 -11.52
N GLU A 7 21.65 -5.85 -10.68
CA GLU A 7 22.76 -6.79 -10.85
C GLU A 7 22.30 -8.25 -10.81
N ARG A 8 21.43 -8.57 -9.85
CA ARG A 8 20.88 -9.93 -9.74
C ARG A 8 19.99 -10.31 -10.91
N ALA A 9 19.18 -9.38 -11.39
CA ALA A 9 18.39 -9.56 -12.61
C ALA A 9 19.28 -9.81 -13.82
N ALA A 10 20.32 -9.01 -14.01
CA ALA A 10 21.28 -9.16 -15.09
C ALA A 10 22.02 -10.51 -15.05
N LEU A 11 22.43 -10.96 -13.86
CA LEU A 11 23.07 -12.27 -13.66
C LEU A 11 22.14 -13.43 -14.02
N ASN A 12 20.87 -13.35 -13.62
CA ASN A 12 19.88 -14.40 -13.91
C ASN A 12 19.57 -14.47 -15.40
N ILE A 13 19.44 -13.33 -16.08
CA ILE A 13 19.23 -13.26 -17.54
C ILE A 13 20.44 -13.86 -18.29
N ARG A 14 21.66 -13.52 -17.90
CA ARG A 14 22.88 -14.05 -18.52
C ARG A 14 22.99 -15.58 -18.44
N LYS A 15 22.47 -16.19 -17.38
CA LYS A 15 22.46 -17.65 -17.18
C LYS A 15 21.32 -18.35 -17.92
N SER A 16 20.36 -17.60 -18.45
CA SER A 16 19.22 -18.19 -19.16
C SER A 16 19.61 -18.71 -20.53
N THR A 17 19.06 -19.86 -20.90
CA THR A 17 19.11 -20.39 -22.25
C THR A 17 18.19 -19.67 -23.23
N ASN A 18 17.16 -18.97 -22.70
CA ASN A 18 16.24 -18.16 -23.48
C ASN A 18 16.75 -16.73 -23.60
N LYS A 19 17.20 -16.33 -24.77
CA LYS A 19 17.70 -14.97 -25.05
C LYS A 19 16.65 -13.87 -24.92
N GLN A 20 15.37 -14.23 -24.96
CA GLN A 20 14.24 -13.28 -24.80
C GLN A 20 13.72 -13.21 -23.35
N GLN A 21 14.35 -13.95 -22.43
CA GLN A 21 13.93 -13.93 -21.04
C GLN A 21 14.17 -12.55 -20.42
N ARG A 22 13.12 -12.01 -19.79
CA ARG A 22 13.18 -10.81 -18.97
C ARG A 22 13.08 -11.17 -17.48
N HIS A 23 13.44 -10.24 -16.63
CA HIS A 23 13.41 -10.45 -15.18
C HIS A 23 12.40 -9.50 -14.51
N PRO A 24 11.63 -9.96 -13.50
CA PRO A 24 10.65 -9.09 -12.80
C PRO A 24 11.21 -7.80 -12.20
N TYR A 25 12.50 -7.74 -11.91
CA TYR A 25 13.18 -6.53 -11.42
C TYR A 25 13.64 -5.58 -12.52
N GLU A 26 13.43 -5.92 -13.77
CA GLU A 26 13.69 -5.01 -14.86
C GLU A 26 12.71 -3.84 -14.81
N PRO A 27 13.18 -2.59 -14.95
CA PRO A 27 12.30 -1.42 -14.93
C PRO A 27 11.16 -1.55 -15.95
N CYS A 28 9.96 -1.22 -15.53
CA CYS A 28 8.72 -1.24 -16.31
C CYS A 28 8.23 -2.61 -16.78
N TYR A 29 9.02 -3.68 -16.67
CA TYR A 29 8.65 -4.98 -17.23
C TYR A 29 7.31 -5.52 -16.71
N LEU A 30 7.09 -5.51 -15.40
CA LEU A 30 5.81 -5.98 -14.82
C LEU A 30 4.64 -5.07 -15.21
N TYR A 31 4.88 -3.78 -15.35
CA TYR A 31 3.86 -2.86 -15.80
C TYR A 31 3.47 -3.14 -17.25
N GLU A 32 4.43 -3.17 -18.15
CA GLU A 32 4.23 -3.42 -19.59
C GLU A 32 3.57 -4.77 -19.88
N SER A 33 3.98 -5.80 -19.12
CA SER A 33 3.50 -7.18 -19.35
C SER A 33 2.17 -7.49 -18.69
N SER A 34 1.79 -6.79 -17.61
CA SER A 34 0.67 -7.21 -16.77
C SER A 34 -0.36 -6.11 -16.50
N ILE A 35 0.04 -4.84 -16.45
CA ILE A 35 -0.86 -3.73 -16.14
C ILE A 35 -1.29 -2.99 -17.40
N GLN A 36 -0.35 -2.61 -18.24
CA GLN A 36 -0.61 -1.86 -19.48
C GLN A 36 -1.67 -2.51 -20.37
N PRO A 37 -1.70 -3.83 -20.58
CA PRO A 37 -2.77 -4.47 -21.35
C PRO A 37 -4.18 -4.30 -20.77
N LEU A 38 -4.28 -3.95 -19.48
CA LEU A 38 -5.54 -3.79 -18.75
C LEU A 38 -6.02 -2.34 -18.68
N GLU A 39 -5.26 -1.34 -19.15
CA GLU A 39 -5.59 0.09 -19.02
C GLU A 39 -6.94 0.48 -19.66
N LYS A 40 -7.41 -0.30 -20.63
CA LYS A 40 -8.74 -0.09 -21.24
C LYS A 40 -9.85 -0.92 -20.60
N PHE A 41 -9.51 -1.78 -19.63
CA PHE A 41 -10.50 -2.57 -18.93
C PHE A 41 -11.17 -1.70 -17.84
N PRO A 42 -12.50 -1.60 -17.82
CA PRO A 42 -13.20 -0.77 -16.85
C PRO A 42 -13.02 -1.37 -15.43
N ILE A 43 -12.49 -0.57 -14.52
CA ILE A 43 -12.34 -0.91 -13.10
C ILE A 43 -13.02 0.14 -12.24
N ARG A 44 -13.44 -0.23 -11.02
CA ARG A 44 -14.11 0.67 -10.08
C ARG A 44 -13.18 1.21 -9.00
N GLY A 45 -11.95 0.77 -8.97
CA GLY A 45 -10.94 1.17 -7.99
C GLY A 45 -9.81 0.18 -7.91
N ILE A 46 -8.84 0.49 -7.07
CA ILE A 46 -7.62 -0.29 -6.88
C ILE A 46 -7.50 -0.68 -5.41
N ILE A 47 -7.19 -1.94 -5.15
CA ILE A 47 -6.75 -2.40 -3.85
C ILE A 47 -5.26 -2.74 -3.91
N TRP A 48 -4.49 -2.26 -2.91
CA TRP A 48 -3.03 -2.34 -2.93
C TRP A 48 -2.48 -2.90 -1.62
N TYR A 49 -1.69 -3.94 -1.71
CA TYR A 49 -1.01 -4.52 -0.56
C TYR A 49 0.48 -4.76 -0.88
N GLN A 50 1.33 -3.86 -0.47
CA GLN A 50 2.77 -3.92 -0.71
C GLN A 50 3.51 -2.91 0.19
N GLY A 51 4.80 -3.13 0.43
CA GLY A 51 5.67 -2.16 1.07
C GLY A 51 6.77 -2.75 1.93
N GLU A 52 6.73 -4.04 2.23
CA GLU A 52 7.61 -4.73 3.17
C GLU A 52 9.09 -4.52 2.86
N SER A 53 9.46 -4.63 1.60
CA SER A 53 10.84 -4.41 1.14
C SER A 53 11.23 -2.93 1.08
N ASN A 54 10.29 -2.00 1.26
CA ASN A 54 10.53 -0.55 1.17
C ASN A 54 10.71 0.11 2.54
N THR A 55 10.53 -0.63 3.64
CA THR A 55 10.53 -0.09 5.01
C THR A 55 11.85 0.55 5.44
N HIS A 56 12.93 0.31 4.73
CA HIS A 56 14.24 0.95 4.94
C HIS A 56 14.37 2.33 4.28
N ASN A 57 13.42 2.73 3.41
CA ASN A 57 13.41 4.04 2.73
C ASN A 57 11.98 4.56 2.58
N MET A 58 11.44 5.09 3.68
CA MET A 58 10.07 5.62 3.77
C MET A 58 9.82 6.78 2.81
N GLU A 59 10.76 7.72 2.72
CA GLU A 59 10.62 8.91 1.88
C GLU A 59 10.52 8.54 0.39
N ALA A 60 11.36 7.61 -0.06
CA ALA A 60 11.27 7.11 -1.42
C ALA A 60 9.95 6.35 -1.65
N HIS A 61 9.48 5.58 -0.66
CA HIS A 61 8.20 4.88 -0.75
C HIS A 61 7.02 5.86 -0.89
N GLU A 62 6.96 6.89 -0.05
CA GLU A 62 5.91 7.91 -0.14
C GLU A 62 5.87 8.56 -1.53
N LYS A 63 7.01 9.02 -2.03
CA LYS A 63 7.12 9.62 -3.38
C LYS A 63 6.67 8.65 -4.48
N LEU A 64 7.13 7.40 -4.41
CA LEU A 64 6.78 6.39 -5.41
C LEU A 64 5.31 5.99 -5.34
N PHE A 65 4.71 5.94 -4.16
CA PHE A 65 3.30 5.62 -4.02
C PHE A 65 2.40 6.74 -4.55
N HIS A 66 2.75 8.02 -4.29
CA HIS A 66 2.08 9.15 -4.91
C HIS A 66 2.19 9.12 -6.45
N LEU A 67 3.37 8.81 -6.97
CA LEU A 67 3.58 8.69 -8.40
C LEU A 67 2.77 7.52 -9.00
N LEU A 68 2.73 6.38 -8.32
CA LEU A 68 1.94 5.22 -8.72
C LEU A 68 0.46 5.56 -8.82
N THR A 69 -0.13 6.16 -7.78
CA THR A 69 -1.55 6.52 -7.76
C THR A 69 -1.89 7.53 -8.85
N LYS A 70 -1.06 8.55 -9.03
CA LYS A 70 -1.21 9.54 -10.09
C LYS A 70 -1.17 8.88 -11.48
N ASN A 71 -0.13 8.08 -11.75
CA ASN A 71 0.09 7.46 -13.05
C ASN A 71 -1.05 6.51 -13.43
N TRP A 72 -1.55 5.70 -12.49
CA TRP A 72 -2.67 4.81 -12.78
C TRP A 72 -3.97 5.58 -13.06
N ARG A 73 -4.25 6.67 -12.33
CA ARG A 73 -5.40 7.54 -12.62
C ARG A 73 -5.30 8.19 -14.00
N GLU A 74 -4.10 8.66 -14.37
CA GLU A 74 -3.86 9.19 -15.72
C GLU A 74 -4.09 8.13 -16.82
N ASN A 75 -3.61 6.91 -16.60
CA ASN A 75 -3.72 5.83 -17.58
C ASN A 75 -5.16 5.33 -17.78
N TRP A 76 -5.97 5.32 -16.72
CA TRP A 76 -7.40 5.01 -16.82
C TRP A 76 -8.26 6.24 -17.15
N ALA A 77 -7.68 7.44 -17.16
CA ALA A 77 -8.40 8.71 -17.32
C ALA A 77 -9.58 8.87 -16.32
N GLU A 78 -9.42 8.35 -15.12
CA GLU A 78 -10.43 8.33 -14.05
C GLU A 78 -9.78 8.55 -12.68
N GLU A 79 -10.43 9.32 -11.80
CA GLU A 79 -10.00 9.52 -10.41
C GLU A 79 -10.31 8.26 -9.58
N LEU A 80 -9.67 7.16 -9.93
CA LEU A 80 -9.87 5.86 -9.30
C LEU A 80 -9.61 5.90 -7.79
N PRO A 81 -10.52 5.38 -6.95
CA PRO A 81 -10.25 5.18 -5.53
C PRO A 81 -9.10 4.18 -5.34
N PHE A 82 -8.24 4.51 -4.37
CA PHE A 82 -7.06 3.71 -4.07
C PHE A 82 -7.10 3.26 -2.61
N TYR A 83 -7.44 1.99 -2.36
CA TYR A 83 -7.53 1.43 -1.02
C TYR A 83 -6.34 0.54 -0.75
N TYR A 84 -5.57 0.86 0.29
CA TYR A 84 -4.32 0.15 0.56
C TYR A 84 -4.25 -0.41 1.97
N VAL A 85 -3.39 -1.40 2.16
CA VAL A 85 -3.15 -2.03 3.44
C VAL A 85 -1.97 -1.36 4.13
N GLN A 86 -2.17 -0.89 5.36
CA GLN A 86 -1.08 -0.57 6.27
C GLN A 86 -0.42 -1.89 6.70
N LEU A 87 0.90 -1.99 6.57
CA LEU A 87 1.63 -3.23 6.87
C LEU A 87 1.33 -3.76 8.28
N SER A 88 1.27 -5.07 8.40
CA SER A 88 1.04 -5.79 9.66
C SER A 88 2.18 -5.57 10.66
N SER A 89 2.02 -6.04 11.88
CA SER A 89 3.08 -5.98 12.89
C SER A 89 4.19 -6.99 12.59
N ILE A 90 5.43 -6.58 12.82
CA ILE A 90 6.62 -7.42 12.87
C ILE A 90 7.66 -6.72 13.74
N ASP A 91 8.54 -7.48 14.36
CA ASP A 91 9.62 -6.95 15.21
C ASP A 91 10.79 -6.44 14.33
N ARG A 92 10.66 -5.21 13.85
CA ARG A 92 11.70 -4.49 13.08
C ARG A 92 11.71 -3.01 13.44
N PRO A 93 12.88 -2.38 13.70
CA PRO A 93 12.98 -0.98 14.13
C PRO A 93 12.34 0.04 13.16
N SER A 94 12.41 -0.19 11.86
CA SER A 94 11.84 0.73 10.85
C SER A 94 10.32 0.63 10.72
N TRP A 95 9.71 -0.44 11.22
CA TRP A 95 8.33 -0.79 10.93
C TRP A 95 7.29 0.18 11.48
N PRO A 96 7.35 0.63 12.74
CA PRO A 96 6.40 1.62 13.26
C PRO A 96 6.42 2.93 12.47
N TRP A 97 7.59 3.40 12.09
CA TRP A 97 7.78 4.61 11.30
C TRP A 97 7.19 4.48 9.90
N PHE A 98 7.42 3.35 9.24
CA PHE A 98 6.85 3.08 7.93
C PHE A 98 5.32 2.99 7.97
N ARG A 99 4.75 2.36 8.98
CA ARG A 99 3.30 2.31 9.17
C ARG A 99 2.70 3.68 9.44
N ASP A 100 3.39 4.55 10.19
CA ASP A 100 2.94 5.93 10.38
C ASP A 100 3.03 6.73 9.07
N SER A 101 4.05 6.52 8.26
CA SER A 101 4.15 7.05 6.89
C SER A 101 2.92 6.65 6.05
N GLN A 102 2.56 5.38 6.05
CA GLN A 102 1.35 4.90 5.37
C GLN A 102 0.07 5.59 5.89
N ARG A 103 -0.05 5.80 7.20
CA ARG A 103 -1.17 6.57 7.79
C ARG A 103 -1.22 8.01 7.29
N ARG A 104 -0.07 8.69 7.20
CA ARG A 104 0.00 10.08 6.67
C ARG A 104 -0.41 10.17 5.21
N MET A 105 -0.17 9.14 4.41
CA MET A 105 -0.59 9.11 3.01
C MET A 105 -2.11 9.21 2.82
N LEU A 106 -2.94 8.83 3.80
CA LEU A 106 -4.38 9.09 3.78
C LEU A 106 -4.74 10.58 3.65
N GLN A 107 -3.90 11.47 4.19
CA GLN A 107 -4.14 12.90 4.16
C GLN A 107 -3.63 13.57 2.88
N SER A 108 -2.66 12.93 2.22
CA SER A 108 -1.98 13.49 1.06
C SER A 108 -2.41 12.89 -0.29
N ILE A 109 -3.06 11.72 -0.26
CA ILE A 109 -3.59 11.07 -1.46
C ILE A 109 -5.12 11.19 -1.44
N PRO A 110 -5.72 12.03 -2.27
CA PRO A 110 -7.17 12.15 -2.35
C PRO A 110 -7.80 10.83 -2.81
N ASN A 111 -9.08 10.64 -2.52
CA ASN A 111 -9.84 9.43 -2.87
C ASN A 111 -9.11 8.13 -2.51
N SER A 112 -8.61 8.05 -1.27
CA SER A 112 -7.91 6.88 -0.75
C SER A 112 -8.53 6.37 0.55
N GLY A 113 -8.18 5.15 0.93
CA GLY A 113 -8.56 4.53 2.19
C GLY A 113 -7.50 3.52 2.63
N MET A 114 -7.40 3.28 3.93
CA MET A 114 -6.39 2.40 4.48
C MET A 114 -6.99 1.35 5.41
N ALA A 115 -6.75 0.09 5.10
CA ALA A 115 -7.04 -1.04 5.97
C ALA A 115 -5.85 -1.27 6.92
N VAL A 116 -6.07 -1.15 8.22
CA VAL A 116 -5.08 -1.50 9.24
C VAL A 116 -4.96 -3.01 9.34
N SER A 117 -3.74 -3.53 9.48
CA SER A 117 -3.49 -4.98 9.63
C SER A 117 -2.54 -5.33 10.78
N SER A 118 -2.33 -4.40 11.72
CA SER A 118 -1.40 -4.59 12.83
C SER A 118 -1.75 -5.72 13.79
N ASP A 119 -3.01 -5.99 13.96
CA ASP A 119 -3.56 -7.06 14.81
C ASP A 119 -3.48 -8.45 14.16
N HIS A 120 -3.09 -8.54 12.90
CA HIS A 120 -2.92 -9.78 12.14
C HIS A 120 -1.47 -10.07 11.76
N GLY A 121 -0.52 -9.36 12.39
CA GLY A 121 0.91 -9.56 12.16
C GLY A 121 1.49 -10.73 12.95
N ASP A 122 2.75 -10.97 12.69
CA ASP A 122 3.59 -11.92 13.40
C ASP A 122 4.94 -11.25 13.72
N SER A 123 5.56 -11.57 14.85
CA SER A 123 6.84 -10.97 15.25
C SER A 123 8.00 -11.34 14.32
N LEU A 124 7.92 -12.46 13.64
CA LEU A 124 9.00 -13.04 12.82
C LEU A 124 8.66 -13.17 11.34
N ASP A 125 7.37 -13.16 10.97
CA ASP A 125 6.93 -13.34 9.57
C ASP A 125 6.24 -12.08 9.03
N VAL A 126 6.72 -11.59 7.90
CA VAL A 126 6.11 -10.46 7.18
C VAL A 126 4.81 -10.81 6.45
N HIS A 127 4.46 -12.10 6.39
CA HIS A 127 3.34 -12.61 5.61
C HIS A 127 2.15 -12.97 6.53
N PRO A 128 1.28 -12.02 6.90
CA PRO A 128 0.13 -12.33 7.74
C PRO A 128 -0.78 -13.36 7.05
N ARG A 129 -1.22 -14.35 7.82
CA ARG A 129 -2.05 -15.45 7.31
C ARG A 129 -3.54 -15.10 7.27
N HIS A 130 -3.98 -14.19 8.11
CA HIS A 130 -5.37 -13.73 8.22
C HIS A 130 -5.74 -12.74 7.10
N LYS A 131 -5.80 -13.21 5.86
CA LYS A 131 -6.06 -12.35 4.69
C LYS A 131 -7.52 -11.96 4.55
N ARG A 132 -8.44 -12.76 5.07
CA ARG A 132 -9.87 -12.51 5.00
C ARG A 132 -10.24 -11.22 5.72
N GLU A 133 -9.81 -11.05 6.95
CA GLU A 133 -10.11 -9.89 7.79
C GLU A 133 -9.55 -8.60 7.16
N ILE A 134 -8.37 -8.70 6.55
CA ILE A 134 -7.77 -7.57 5.81
C ILE A 134 -8.61 -7.24 4.56
N GLY A 135 -9.05 -8.26 3.84
CA GLY A 135 -9.93 -8.10 2.68
C GLY A 135 -11.28 -7.48 3.05
N GLU A 136 -11.87 -7.88 4.17
CA GLU A 136 -13.11 -7.30 4.70
C GLU A 136 -12.94 -5.80 5.05
N ARG A 137 -11.81 -5.41 5.63
CA ARG A 137 -11.49 -4.00 5.91
C ARG A 137 -11.35 -3.17 4.63
N LEU A 138 -10.71 -3.71 3.59
CA LEU A 138 -10.65 -3.07 2.28
C LEU A 138 -12.05 -2.96 1.64
N ALA A 139 -12.87 -4.01 1.79
CA ALA A 139 -14.23 -4.03 1.29
C ALA A 139 -15.11 -2.98 1.97
N HIS A 140 -14.95 -2.72 3.27
CA HIS A 140 -15.66 -1.65 3.97
C HIS A 140 -15.39 -0.28 3.34
N TRP A 141 -14.13 0.03 3.01
CA TRP A 141 -13.79 1.26 2.29
C TRP A 141 -14.47 1.33 0.92
N ALA A 142 -14.40 0.26 0.14
CA ALA A 142 -15.03 0.21 -1.18
C ALA A 142 -16.54 0.33 -1.09
N LEU A 143 -17.20 -0.41 -0.21
CA LEU A 143 -18.64 -0.37 -0.03
C LEU A 143 -19.13 1.01 0.37
N ASN A 144 -18.46 1.67 1.33
CA ASN A 144 -18.84 3.01 1.75
C ASN A 144 -18.52 4.07 0.68
N LYS A 145 -17.23 4.18 0.25
CA LYS A 145 -16.77 5.32 -0.57
C LYS A 145 -17.01 5.14 -2.07
N THR A 146 -16.99 3.91 -2.59
CA THR A 146 -17.19 3.65 -4.01
C THR A 146 -18.63 3.28 -4.34
N TYR A 147 -19.26 2.48 -3.48
CA TYR A 147 -20.62 1.96 -3.74
C TYR A 147 -21.72 2.63 -2.94
N GLY A 148 -21.39 3.57 -2.04
CA GLY A 148 -22.37 4.40 -1.32
C GLY A 148 -23.20 3.67 -0.24
N HIS A 149 -22.70 2.54 0.26
CA HIS A 149 -23.38 1.83 1.34
C HIS A 149 -23.21 2.55 2.69
N GLU A 150 -24.23 2.54 3.50
CA GLU A 150 -24.22 3.10 4.87
C GLU A 150 -23.55 2.15 5.86
N ILE A 151 -22.25 1.92 5.68
CA ILE A 151 -21.41 1.15 6.61
C ILE A 151 -20.18 1.98 6.99
N LEU A 152 -19.59 1.66 8.14
CA LEU A 152 -18.37 2.34 8.58
C LEU A 152 -17.17 1.86 7.74
N PRO A 153 -16.44 2.76 7.07
CA PRO A 153 -15.29 2.37 6.25
C PRO A 153 -14.08 1.93 7.08
N SER A 154 -13.93 2.46 8.29
CA SER A 154 -12.84 2.13 9.22
C SER A 154 -13.20 2.44 10.67
N GLY A 155 -12.33 2.06 11.60
CA GLY A 155 -12.34 2.62 12.95
C GLY A 155 -11.93 4.09 12.96
N PRO A 156 -11.97 4.75 14.14
CA PRO A 156 -11.63 6.17 14.31
C PRO A 156 -10.21 6.45 13.82
N LEU A 157 -10.03 7.53 13.06
CA LEU A 157 -8.73 7.96 12.56
C LEU A 157 -8.07 8.91 13.57
N TYR A 158 -6.75 8.77 13.75
CA TYR A 158 -5.96 9.68 14.57
C TYR A 158 -6.12 11.14 14.11
N ARG A 159 -6.36 12.04 15.07
CA ARG A 159 -6.44 13.47 14.84
C ARG A 159 -5.32 14.25 15.54
N SER A 160 -5.18 14.08 16.85
CA SER A 160 -4.14 14.76 17.62
C SER A 160 -3.92 14.07 18.98
N VAL A 161 -2.84 14.43 19.65
CA VAL A 161 -2.52 13.97 21.00
C VAL A 161 -2.04 15.12 21.85
N ILE A 162 -2.44 15.13 23.13
CA ILE A 162 -1.96 16.09 24.13
C ILE A 162 -1.42 15.31 25.32
N PHE A 163 -0.22 15.65 25.74
CA PHE A 163 0.39 15.12 26.98
C PHE A 163 0.27 16.13 28.10
N LYS A 164 -0.24 15.71 29.27
CA LYS A 164 -0.30 16.49 30.51
C LYS A 164 0.23 15.65 31.67
N GLY A 165 1.47 15.87 32.06
CA GLY A 165 2.14 15.03 33.07
C GLY A 165 2.17 13.57 32.62
N SER A 166 1.62 12.67 33.44
CA SER A 166 1.50 11.23 33.12
C SER A 166 0.28 10.86 32.29
N THR A 167 -0.55 11.83 31.91
CA THR A 167 -1.77 11.59 31.14
C THR A 167 -1.55 11.87 29.67
N CYS A 168 -2.01 10.94 28.83
CA CYS A 168 -2.04 11.09 27.38
C CYS A 168 -3.50 11.14 26.91
N LEU A 169 -3.88 12.25 26.30
CA LEU A 169 -5.20 12.44 25.70
C LEU A 169 -5.09 12.29 24.19
N LEU A 170 -5.62 11.20 23.66
CA LEU A 170 -5.68 10.90 22.23
C LEU A 170 -7.02 11.35 21.66
N TYR A 171 -6.96 12.23 20.68
CA TYR A 171 -8.14 12.67 19.92
C TYR A 171 -8.20 11.94 18.59
N THR A 172 -9.37 11.46 18.25
CA THR A 172 -9.65 10.78 16.98
C THR A 172 -10.73 11.53 16.21
N SER A 173 -10.91 11.23 14.93
CA SER A 173 -12.11 11.64 14.22
C SER A 173 -13.34 11.05 14.94
N PRO A 174 -14.53 11.68 14.84
CA PRO A 174 -15.76 10.98 15.17
C PRO A 174 -15.77 9.65 14.43
N SER A 175 -16.31 8.61 15.07
CA SER A 175 -16.68 7.41 14.30
C SER A 175 -17.58 7.88 13.17
N PRO A 176 -17.23 7.59 11.92
CA PRO A 176 -18.06 7.99 10.80
C PRO A 176 -19.43 7.37 10.91
#